data_c4ce7c5948df5724a81bca56526c98d7
#
_entry.id   c4ce7c5948df5724a81bca56526c98d7
#
_cell.length_a   1.000
_cell.length_b   1.000
_cell.length_c   1.000
_cell.angle_alpha   90.00
_cell.angle_beta   90.00
_cell.angle_gamma   90.00
#
_symmetry.space_group_name_H-M   'P 1'
#
loop_
_entity.id
_entity.type
_entity.pdbx_description
1 polymer ?
#
loop_
_entity_poly.entity_id
_entity_poly.type
_entity_poly.pdbx_seq_one_letter_code
_entity_poly.pdbx_strand_id
1 'polypeptide(L)'
;MKCKLSGKKINPFMSFGKMPLANGFLNENEFKTEYFYKMEVGFSEDLSLFQINEHPEPEKMFNKKYPFFTGSSELMKLHFKKYADWIKSEFLKSNSKLIEIGSNDGTFLTNFKNSSIKYVGFEPSENVAIKAKENNIKTINDFFN
;
A
#
# COMPACT_ATOMS: atom_id res chain seq x y z
N MET A 1 -19.58 15.20 -4.78
CA MET A 1 -18.66 14.60 -3.75
C MET A 1 -18.11 15.67 -2.80
N LYS A 2 -17.42 15.29 -1.73
CA LYS A 2 -16.73 16.21 -0.83
C LYS A 2 -15.23 15.94 -0.87
N CYS A 3 -14.43 17.00 -0.80
CA CYS A 3 -12.99 16.88 -0.65
C CYS A 3 -12.65 16.17 0.67
N LYS A 4 -11.81 15.17 0.62
CA LYS A 4 -11.44 14.33 1.76
C LYS A 4 -10.67 15.12 2.85
N LEU A 5 -9.93 16.15 2.45
CA LEU A 5 -9.15 16.96 3.37
C LEU A 5 -9.88 18.20 3.84
N SER A 6 -10.45 19.00 2.93
CA SER A 6 -11.10 20.26 3.30
C SER A 6 -12.59 20.13 3.67
N GLY A 7 -13.24 19.01 3.33
CA GLY A 7 -14.67 18.81 3.48
C GLY A 7 -15.54 19.64 2.50
N LYS A 8 -14.95 20.54 1.71
CA LYS A 8 -15.68 21.37 0.75
C LYS A 8 -16.29 20.52 -0.37
N LYS A 9 -17.41 21.00 -0.92
CA LYS A 9 -18.04 20.36 -2.08
C LYS A 9 -17.15 20.52 -3.31
N ILE A 10 -16.91 19.42 -4.02
CA ILE A 10 -16.28 19.40 -5.34
C ILE A 10 -17.16 18.61 -6.31
N ASN A 11 -17.11 18.99 -7.58
CA ASN A 11 -17.88 18.30 -8.61
C ASN A 11 -17.01 17.22 -9.26
N PRO A 12 -17.51 15.98 -9.42
CA PRO A 12 -16.80 14.99 -10.23
C PRO A 12 -16.85 15.46 -11.70
N PHE A 13 -15.75 15.28 -12.41
CA PHE A 13 -15.67 15.61 -13.85
C PHE A 13 -15.56 14.37 -14.73
N MET A 14 -15.34 13.19 -14.13
CA MET A 14 -15.28 11.92 -14.85
C MET A 14 -15.87 10.80 -13.98
N SER A 15 -16.62 9.91 -14.61
CA SER A 15 -17.17 8.71 -14.00
C SER A 15 -16.83 7.48 -14.83
N PHE A 16 -16.30 6.46 -14.19
CA PHE A 16 -16.05 5.13 -14.78
C PHE A 16 -17.19 4.16 -14.48
N GLY A 17 -18.27 4.64 -13.83
CA GLY A 17 -19.38 3.80 -13.39
C GLY A 17 -19.02 2.90 -12.19
N LYS A 18 -19.69 1.75 -12.14
CA LYS A 18 -19.39 0.71 -11.12
C LYS A 18 -18.18 -0.12 -11.57
N MET A 19 -17.13 -0.11 -10.77
CA MET A 19 -15.89 -0.81 -11.05
C MET A 19 -15.65 -1.90 -10.00
N PRO A 20 -15.16 -3.09 -10.39
CA PRO A 20 -14.69 -4.09 -9.45
C PRO A 20 -13.34 -3.69 -8.83
N LEU A 21 -12.89 -4.44 -7.83
CA LEU A 21 -11.53 -4.28 -7.31
C LEU A 21 -10.50 -4.75 -8.35
N ALA A 22 -9.48 -3.92 -8.62
CA ALA A 22 -8.45 -4.22 -9.60
C ALA A 22 -7.62 -5.47 -9.27
N ASN A 23 -7.47 -5.79 -7.98
CA ASN A 23 -6.74 -6.96 -7.46
C ASN A 23 -7.65 -8.02 -6.83
N GLY A 24 -8.95 -7.95 -7.13
CA GLY A 24 -9.94 -8.93 -6.69
C GLY A 24 -10.03 -10.10 -7.66
N PHE A 25 -9.01 -10.98 -7.68
CA PHE A 25 -9.05 -12.19 -8.51
C PHE A 25 -10.00 -13.21 -7.90
N LEU A 26 -11.11 -13.47 -8.59
CA LEU A 26 -12.20 -14.31 -8.13
C LEU A 26 -12.22 -15.65 -8.85
N ASN A 27 -12.67 -16.69 -8.15
CA ASN A 27 -13.08 -17.94 -8.77
C ASN A 27 -14.52 -17.83 -9.28
N GLU A 28 -14.93 -18.71 -10.19
CA GLU A 28 -16.25 -18.68 -10.83
C GLU A 28 -17.42 -18.66 -9.82
N ASN A 29 -17.30 -19.40 -8.74
CA ASN A 29 -18.31 -19.47 -7.67
C ASN A 29 -18.43 -18.16 -6.86
N GLU A 30 -17.46 -17.26 -6.95
CA GLU A 30 -17.42 -15.96 -6.26
C GLU A 30 -18.00 -14.83 -7.12
N PHE A 31 -18.22 -15.01 -8.43
CA PHE A 31 -18.68 -13.95 -9.35
C PHE A 31 -20.02 -13.32 -8.92
N LYS A 32 -20.93 -14.09 -8.31
CA LYS A 32 -22.23 -13.57 -7.87
C LYS A 32 -22.13 -12.63 -6.68
N THR A 33 -21.02 -12.66 -5.95
CA THR A 33 -20.76 -11.84 -4.75
C THR A 33 -19.65 -10.83 -4.98
N GLU A 34 -19.27 -10.59 -6.24
CA GLU A 34 -18.23 -9.63 -6.59
C GLU A 34 -18.57 -8.23 -6.06
N TYR A 35 -17.58 -7.62 -5.42
CA TYR A 35 -17.71 -6.28 -4.87
C TYR A 35 -17.46 -5.22 -5.93
N PHE A 36 -18.40 -4.28 -6.04
CA PHE A 36 -18.30 -3.12 -6.94
C PHE A 36 -18.40 -1.82 -6.14
N TYR A 37 -17.68 -0.82 -6.56
CA TYR A 37 -17.77 0.54 -6.04
C TYR A 37 -17.93 1.55 -7.18
N LYS A 38 -18.51 2.72 -6.87
CA LYS A 38 -18.68 3.78 -7.86
C LYS A 38 -17.40 4.59 -8.00
N MET A 39 -16.71 4.44 -9.11
CA MET A 39 -15.46 5.13 -9.39
C MET A 39 -15.73 6.45 -10.13
N GLU A 40 -15.76 7.53 -9.41
CA GLU A 40 -15.84 8.90 -9.93
C GLU A 40 -14.63 9.69 -9.44
N VAL A 41 -14.12 10.57 -10.28
CA VAL A 41 -12.98 11.41 -9.97
C VAL A 41 -13.36 12.88 -9.97
N GLY A 42 -12.77 13.64 -9.08
CA GLY A 42 -12.95 15.08 -8.96
C GLY A 42 -11.65 15.75 -8.57
N PHE A 43 -11.60 17.05 -8.75
CA PHE A 43 -10.44 17.88 -8.43
C PHE A 43 -10.83 18.98 -7.44
N SER A 44 -10.07 19.13 -6.39
CA SER A 44 -10.18 20.24 -5.46
C SER A 44 -9.19 21.33 -5.87
N GLU A 45 -9.68 22.43 -6.43
CA GLU A 45 -8.85 23.55 -6.88
C GLU A 45 -8.10 24.20 -5.73
N ASP A 46 -8.76 24.40 -4.58
CA ASP A 46 -8.15 25.00 -3.38
C ASP A 46 -6.91 24.24 -2.90
N LEU A 47 -6.87 22.93 -3.08
CA LEU A 47 -5.79 22.08 -2.58
C LEU A 47 -4.94 21.48 -3.70
N SER A 48 -5.28 21.76 -4.97
CA SER A 48 -4.66 21.11 -6.13
C SER A 48 -4.68 19.58 -6.01
N LEU A 49 -5.79 19.02 -5.48
CA LEU A 49 -5.90 17.61 -5.11
C LEU A 49 -6.86 16.88 -6.03
N PHE A 50 -6.32 15.93 -6.78
CA PHE A 50 -7.09 14.93 -7.52
C PHE A 50 -7.49 13.79 -6.59
N GLN A 51 -8.76 13.38 -6.61
CA GLN A 51 -9.26 12.35 -5.73
C GLN A 51 -10.46 11.57 -6.30
N ILE A 52 -10.61 10.33 -5.86
CA ILE A 52 -11.81 9.53 -6.14
C ILE A 52 -12.89 9.80 -5.10
N ASN A 53 -14.15 9.62 -5.52
CA ASN A 53 -15.31 9.88 -4.68
C ASN A 53 -15.48 8.82 -3.58
N GLU A 54 -15.57 7.57 -3.99
CA GLU A 54 -15.78 6.41 -3.14
C GLU A 54 -14.50 5.58 -3.07
N HIS A 55 -14.00 5.34 -1.86
CA HIS A 55 -12.88 4.43 -1.65
C HIS A 55 -13.45 3.03 -1.40
N PRO A 56 -12.91 2.00 -2.04
CA PRO A 56 -13.22 0.63 -1.66
C PRO A 56 -12.85 0.40 -0.18
N GLU A 57 -13.54 -0.54 0.45
CA GLU A 57 -13.21 -0.95 1.82
C GLU A 57 -11.77 -1.48 1.84
N PRO A 58 -10.87 -0.91 2.67
CA PRO A 58 -9.45 -1.29 2.66
C PRO A 58 -9.23 -2.79 2.90
N GLU A 59 -10.05 -3.41 3.75
CA GLU A 59 -9.97 -4.83 4.09
C GLU A 59 -10.32 -5.74 2.90
N LYS A 60 -11.07 -5.23 1.93
CA LYS A 60 -11.35 -5.95 0.68
C LYS A 60 -10.19 -5.87 -0.29
N MET A 61 -9.45 -4.76 -0.28
CA MET A 61 -8.27 -4.58 -1.11
C MET A 61 -7.04 -5.29 -0.54
N PHE A 62 -6.83 -5.18 0.78
CA PHE A 62 -5.65 -5.67 1.49
C PHE A 62 -6.06 -6.81 2.42
N ASN A 63 -6.13 -8.01 1.88
CA ASN A 63 -6.62 -9.19 2.57
C ASN A 63 -5.62 -10.37 2.46
N LYS A 64 -5.96 -11.50 3.04
CA LYS A 64 -5.11 -12.71 3.06
C LYS A 64 -4.86 -13.37 1.68
N LYS A 65 -5.54 -12.90 0.63
CA LYS A 65 -5.34 -13.36 -0.77
C LYS A 65 -4.67 -12.28 -1.64
N TYR A 66 -3.99 -11.31 -1.03
CA TYR A 66 -3.35 -10.23 -1.77
C TYR A 66 -2.32 -10.80 -2.76
N PRO A 67 -2.42 -10.46 -4.06
CA PRO A 67 -1.70 -11.21 -5.10
C PRO A 67 -0.27 -10.71 -5.33
N PHE A 68 0.09 -9.51 -4.83
CA PHE A 68 1.34 -8.87 -5.20
C PHE A 68 2.40 -9.00 -4.11
N PHE A 69 3.54 -9.59 -4.48
CA PHE A 69 4.73 -9.70 -3.66
C PHE A 69 5.86 -8.92 -4.32
N THR A 70 6.33 -7.87 -3.66
CA THR A 70 7.38 -6.98 -4.18
C THR A 70 8.65 -7.74 -4.53
N GLY A 71 9.03 -8.70 -3.68
CA GLY A 71 10.22 -9.52 -3.86
C GLY A 71 10.15 -10.55 -4.97
N SER A 72 9.02 -10.69 -5.68
CA SER A 72 8.92 -11.53 -6.87
C SER A 72 9.62 -10.92 -8.09
N SER A 73 9.94 -9.62 -8.07
CA SER A 73 10.57 -8.87 -9.15
C SER A 73 12.03 -8.51 -8.81
N GLU A 74 12.98 -9.01 -9.58
CA GLU A 74 14.40 -8.64 -9.42
C GLU A 74 14.63 -7.14 -9.68
N LEU A 75 13.87 -6.54 -10.59
CA LEU A 75 13.94 -5.11 -10.84
C LEU A 75 13.51 -4.31 -9.61
N MET A 76 12.46 -4.73 -8.93
CA MET A 76 11.98 -4.07 -7.70
C MET A 76 12.98 -4.26 -6.54
N LYS A 77 13.59 -5.43 -6.40
CA LYS A 77 14.66 -5.64 -5.42
C LYS A 77 15.84 -4.67 -5.65
N LEU A 78 16.27 -4.52 -6.90
CA LEU A 78 17.33 -3.59 -7.25
C LEU A 78 16.93 -2.13 -6.99
N HIS A 79 15.69 -1.76 -7.33
CA HIS A 79 15.14 -0.43 -7.05
C HIS A 79 15.17 -0.13 -5.55
N PHE A 80 14.60 -1.02 -4.73
CA PHE A 80 14.55 -0.82 -3.28
C PHE A 80 15.93 -0.86 -2.63
N LYS A 81 16.88 -1.62 -3.18
CA LYS A 81 18.27 -1.56 -2.72
C LYS A 81 18.86 -0.17 -2.93
N LYS A 82 18.76 0.40 -4.14
CA LYS A 82 19.25 1.76 -4.44
C LYS A 82 18.56 2.81 -3.58
N TYR A 83 17.25 2.67 -3.39
CA TYR A 83 16.47 3.58 -2.55
C TYR A 83 16.88 3.50 -1.07
N ALA A 84 17.11 2.31 -0.54
CA ALA A 84 17.60 2.12 0.81
C ALA A 84 18.99 2.71 1.00
N ASP A 85 19.89 2.54 0.02
CA ASP A 85 21.25 3.09 0.06
C ASP A 85 21.19 4.63 0.08
N TRP A 86 20.33 5.24 -0.75
CA TRP A 86 20.10 6.70 -0.75
C TRP A 86 19.52 7.20 0.58
N ILE A 87 18.50 6.53 1.14
CA ILE A 87 17.93 6.91 2.44
C ILE A 87 18.98 6.81 3.54
N LYS A 88 19.84 5.79 3.54
CA LYS A 88 20.92 5.66 4.51
C LYS A 88 21.91 6.82 4.44
N SER A 89 22.28 7.25 3.22
CA SER A 89 23.23 8.34 3.03
C SER A 89 22.67 9.70 3.43
N GLU A 90 21.41 9.97 3.07
CA GLU A 90 20.85 11.32 3.20
C GLU A 90 20.14 11.58 4.53
N PHE A 91 19.49 10.56 5.10
CA PHE A 91 18.53 10.78 6.19
C PHE A 91 18.83 10.00 7.46
N LEU A 92 19.51 8.87 7.39
CA LEU A 92 19.68 8.00 8.54
C LEU A 92 21.07 8.15 9.19
N LYS A 93 21.06 8.16 10.51
CA LYS A 93 22.25 8.10 11.38
C LYS A 93 22.26 6.77 12.12
N SER A 94 23.38 6.46 12.78
CA SER A 94 23.43 5.31 13.69
C SER A 94 22.27 5.37 14.70
N ASN A 95 21.61 4.22 14.91
CA ASN A 95 20.44 4.07 15.78
C ASN A 95 19.17 4.84 15.37
N SER A 96 19.07 5.34 14.15
CA SER A 96 17.82 5.89 13.62
C SER A 96 16.71 4.85 13.68
N LYS A 97 15.47 5.32 13.71
CA LYS A 97 14.24 4.49 13.63
C LYS A 97 13.59 4.68 12.28
N LEU A 98 13.18 3.60 11.66
CA LEU A 98 12.51 3.57 10.36
C LEU A 98 11.18 2.83 10.47
N ILE A 99 10.12 3.43 9.97
CA ILE A 99 8.82 2.80 9.80
C ILE A 99 8.49 2.77 8.31
N GLU A 100 8.10 1.62 7.81
CA GLU A 100 7.57 1.46 6.46
C GLU A 100 6.08 1.14 6.54
N ILE A 101 5.25 1.97 5.91
CA ILE A 101 3.80 1.78 5.83
C ILE A 101 3.47 1.10 4.50
N GLY A 102 2.74 -0.02 4.54
CA GLY A 102 2.53 -0.88 3.37
C GLY A 102 3.80 -1.63 2.99
N SER A 103 4.45 -2.27 3.99
CA SER A 103 5.79 -2.85 3.84
C SER A 103 5.83 -4.11 2.97
N ASN A 104 4.68 -4.61 2.54
CA ASN A 104 4.53 -5.80 1.71
C ASN A 104 5.33 -6.99 2.30
N ASP A 105 6.07 -7.74 1.49
CA ASP A 105 6.88 -8.88 1.89
C ASP A 105 8.24 -8.51 2.53
N GLY A 106 8.42 -7.24 2.88
CA GLY A 106 9.60 -6.71 3.55
C GLY A 106 10.82 -6.52 2.64
N THR A 107 10.64 -6.52 1.32
CA THR A 107 11.74 -6.38 0.34
C THR A 107 12.58 -5.13 0.58
N PHE A 108 11.96 -3.98 0.86
CA PHE A 108 12.71 -2.75 1.17
C PHE A 108 13.45 -2.87 2.53
N LEU A 109 12.76 -3.31 3.58
CA LEU A 109 13.33 -3.42 4.93
C LEU A 109 14.45 -4.45 5.04
N THR A 110 14.50 -5.43 4.14
CA THR A 110 15.59 -6.41 4.06
C THR A 110 16.97 -5.74 3.95
N ASN A 111 17.04 -4.56 3.34
CA ASN A 111 18.27 -3.80 3.18
C ASN A 111 18.82 -3.19 4.49
N PHE A 112 18.08 -3.29 5.60
CA PHE A 112 18.46 -2.73 6.89
C PHE A 112 18.83 -3.81 7.94
N LYS A 113 18.69 -5.10 7.61
CA LYS A 113 18.91 -6.22 8.57
C LYS A 113 20.26 -6.17 9.32
N ASN A 114 21.32 -5.83 8.61
CA ASN A 114 22.68 -5.83 9.15
C ASN A 114 23.18 -4.40 9.45
N SER A 115 22.27 -3.51 9.80
CA SER A 115 22.60 -2.12 10.13
C SER A 115 22.21 -1.80 11.58
N SER A 116 22.70 -0.68 12.11
CA SER A 116 22.29 -0.15 13.41
C SER A 116 20.87 0.49 13.40
N ILE A 117 20.21 0.50 12.25
CA ILE A 117 18.89 1.09 12.09
C ILE A 117 17.84 0.16 12.69
N LYS A 118 17.01 0.70 13.58
CA LYS A 118 15.84 0.00 14.10
C LYS A 118 14.66 0.19 13.16
N TYR A 119 14.06 -0.89 12.69
CA TYR A 119 12.95 -0.79 11.74
C TYR A 119 11.74 -1.65 12.13
N VAL A 120 10.59 -1.26 11.59
CA VAL A 120 9.35 -2.03 11.62
C VAL A 120 8.52 -1.72 10.37
N GLY A 121 7.91 -2.76 9.79
CA GLY A 121 6.92 -2.63 8.72
C GLY A 121 5.50 -2.77 9.24
N PHE A 122 4.56 -2.09 8.59
CA PHE A 122 3.12 -2.30 8.74
C PHE A 122 2.58 -2.83 7.42
N GLU A 123 1.92 -3.99 7.45
CA GLU A 123 1.32 -4.62 6.26
C GLU A 123 0.00 -5.28 6.61
N PRO A 124 -1.13 -4.76 6.11
CA PRO A 124 -2.43 -5.32 6.43
C PRO A 124 -2.71 -6.67 5.76
N SER A 125 -2.10 -6.95 4.61
CA SER A 125 -2.32 -8.20 3.88
C SER A 125 -1.59 -9.36 4.55
N GLU A 126 -2.36 -10.26 5.17
CA GLU A 126 -1.82 -11.34 6.02
C GLU A 126 -0.80 -12.22 5.31
N ASN A 127 -1.08 -12.66 4.08
CA ASN A 127 -0.20 -13.56 3.34
C ASN A 127 1.18 -12.93 3.03
N VAL A 128 1.21 -11.63 2.73
CA VAL A 128 2.47 -10.90 2.47
C VAL A 128 3.21 -10.58 3.77
N ALA A 129 2.49 -10.23 4.85
CA ALA A 129 3.07 -10.04 6.17
C ALA A 129 3.71 -11.33 6.71
N ILE A 130 3.10 -12.49 6.47
CA ILE A 130 3.69 -13.80 6.78
C ILE A 130 5.02 -13.95 6.01
N LYS A 131 5.03 -13.63 4.71
CA LYS A 131 6.27 -13.71 3.90
C LYS A 131 7.36 -12.81 4.42
N ALA A 132 7.03 -11.59 4.85
CA ALA A 132 7.99 -10.69 5.50
C ALA A 132 8.59 -11.32 6.77
N LYS A 133 7.76 -11.93 7.62
CA LYS A 133 8.19 -12.61 8.85
C LYS A 133 9.08 -13.83 8.55
N GLU A 134 8.75 -14.64 7.53
CA GLU A 134 9.62 -15.74 7.06
C GLU A 134 11.00 -15.22 6.62
N ASN A 135 11.05 -14.04 6.04
CA ASN A 135 12.29 -13.36 5.70
C ASN A 135 12.97 -12.68 6.91
N ASN A 136 12.54 -12.93 8.15
CA ASN A 136 13.03 -12.30 9.37
C ASN A 136 12.93 -10.77 9.37
N ILE A 137 11.87 -10.22 8.76
CA ILE A 137 11.53 -8.80 8.82
C ILE A 137 10.51 -8.57 9.92
N LYS A 138 10.81 -7.64 10.83
CA LYS A 138 9.84 -7.23 11.85
C LYS A 138 8.66 -6.52 11.21
N THR A 139 7.50 -7.20 11.16
CA THR A 139 6.29 -6.71 10.51
C THR A 139 5.10 -6.84 11.45
N ILE A 140 4.34 -5.77 11.56
CA ILE A 140 3.03 -5.72 12.22
C ILE A 140 1.99 -5.95 11.12
N ASN A 141 1.18 -7.01 11.27
CA ASN A 141 0.12 -7.31 10.32
C ASN A 141 -1.13 -6.54 10.71
N ASP A 142 -1.16 -5.27 10.34
CA ASP A 142 -2.27 -4.36 10.61
C ASP A 142 -2.15 -3.12 9.70
N PHE A 143 -3.24 -2.34 9.61
CA PHE A 143 -3.18 -0.99 9.08
C PHE A 143 -2.38 -0.08 10.02
N PHE A 144 -1.78 0.96 9.45
CA PHE A 144 -1.14 2.00 10.23
C PHE A 144 -2.19 3.08 10.59
N ASN A 145 -2.67 3.06 11.82
CA ASN A 145 -3.71 3.95 12.37
C ASN A 145 -3.16 4.80 13.51
#